data_c038c17401c51cc97cca4417ac8e154e
#
_entry.id   c038c17401c51cc97cca4417ac8e154e
#
_cell.length_a   1.000
_cell.length_b   1.000
_cell.length_c   1.000
_cell.angle_alpha   90.00
_cell.angle_beta   90.00
_cell.angle_gamma   90.00
#
_symmetry.space_group_name_H-M   'P 1'
#
loop_
_entity.id
_entity.type
_entity.pdbx_description
1 polymer ?
#
loop_
_entity_poly.entity_id
_entity_poly.type
_entity_poly.pdbx_seq_one_letter_code
_entity_poly.pdbx_strand_id
1 'polypeptide(L)'
;MTNNNTLWNRYQKYLCNCPEIGLSLDISRMKFVDDFFTQMEPAMQGAFTEMHELEGGAIANRDEGRMVGHYWLRNPTLSPSKIIQKEIESAVEQILAFSAKIHNGSMSSQSGIPFKNILVIGIGGSALGPQFVSDSLASPADRMKAYFLDNTDPDGIDKVFSELGASVAQTLAIVISKSGSTKETRNGMLEAKAVYHRAGVDFSKHAVAVTGAGSELEKLAQAEGWLELFPMWDWVGGRTSITSAVGLLPAALQGIDIRALLDGAKNCDIVTSRTATEQNPAAVMALMWHYATGGRGTKDMVMLPYKDRLLLFSRYLQQLIMESIGKEFDRDGVSVQQGLTVYGNKGSTDQHAYVQQLREGVANFFVTFIDVLKDREGASPLVEDGFRSGDYLFGFFQGTRAALYENGRESMTITINRVDAYTIGVLIALFERAVGFYASLININAYHQPGVEAGKKAAGAVIALQKSVVALLQREQGGMTAEAAAELLGKPEETEMVFAILRHLAANPDRGIIQDNSDQISDVTFRRAS
;
A
#
# COMPACT_ATOMS: atom_id res chain seq x y z
N MET A 1 27.43 15.75 -27.14
CA MET A 1 26.14 16.45 -27.26
C MET A 1 25.23 15.61 -28.13
N THR A 2 24.26 14.92 -27.55
CA THR A 2 23.21 14.21 -28.31
C THR A 2 22.41 15.28 -29.06
N ASN A 3 22.34 15.15 -30.37
CA ASN A 3 21.65 16.11 -31.22
C ASN A 3 20.18 16.21 -30.75
N ASN A 4 19.68 17.41 -30.46
CA ASN A 4 18.29 17.63 -30.00
C ASN A 4 17.25 17.00 -30.94
N ASN A 5 17.53 16.93 -32.24
CA ASN A 5 16.68 16.22 -33.20
C ASN A 5 16.58 14.71 -32.92
N THR A 6 17.63 14.07 -32.37
CA THR A 6 17.62 12.64 -32.06
C THR A 6 16.69 12.33 -30.88
N LEU A 7 16.71 13.18 -29.84
CA LEU A 7 15.81 13.02 -28.67
C LEU A 7 14.35 13.30 -29.04
N TRP A 8 14.10 14.30 -29.87
CA TRP A 8 12.74 14.60 -30.33
C TRP A 8 12.17 13.47 -31.20
N ASN A 9 12.95 12.95 -32.14
CA ASN A 9 12.55 11.82 -32.98
C ASN A 9 12.28 10.57 -32.14
N ARG A 10 13.10 10.35 -31.11
CA ARG A 10 12.95 9.23 -30.19
C ARG A 10 11.69 9.39 -29.31
N TYR A 11 11.44 10.63 -28.84
CA TYR A 11 10.21 10.95 -28.11
C TYR A 11 8.95 10.68 -28.95
N GLN A 12 8.92 11.16 -30.19
CA GLN A 12 7.79 10.92 -31.10
C GLN A 12 7.58 9.43 -31.40
N LYS A 13 8.66 8.66 -31.52
CA LYS A 13 8.60 7.22 -31.81
C LYS A 13 8.09 6.40 -30.61
N TYR A 14 8.47 6.78 -29.39
CA TYR A 14 8.30 5.96 -28.19
C TYR A 14 7.36 6.60 -27.15
N LEU A 15 6.51 7.51 -27.56
CA LEU A 15 5.42 8.05 -26.73
C LEU A 15 4.19 7.15 -26.89
N CYS A 16 3.85 6.41 -25.85
CA CYS A 16 2.55 5.74 -25.74
C CYS A 16 1.52 6.76 -25.24
N ASN A 17 0.70 7.28 -26.15
CA ASN A 17 -0.28 8.33 -25.86
C ASN A 17 -1.68 7.74 -25.73
N CYS A 18 -2.32 7.93 -24.58
CA CYS A 18 -3.65 7.43 -24.24
C CYS A 18 -4.57 8.59 -23.81
N PRO A 19 -4.95 9.47 -24.76
CA PRO A 19 -5.74 10.66 -24.45
C PRO A 19 -7.12 10.37 -23.85
N GLU A 20 -7.69 9.20 -24.13
CA GLU A 20 -8.97 8.72 -23.60
C GLU A 20 -8.99 8.52 -22.08
N ILE A 21 -7.81 8.34 -21.46
CA ILE A 21 -7.65 8.26 -20.00
C ILE A 21 -6.82 9.43 -19.45
N GLY A 22 -6.50 10.41 -20.29
CA GLY A 22 -5.72 11.59 -19.89
C GLY A 22 -4.29 11.28 -19.47
N LEU A 23 -3.66 10.25 -20.07
CA LEU A 23 -2.34 9.76 -19.72
C LEU A 23 -1.46 9.59 -20.96
N SER A 24 -0.18 9.88 -20.81
CA SER A 24 0.85 9.44 -21.76
C SER A 24 2.07 8.86 -21.01
N LEU A 25 2.75 7.90 -21.64
CA LEU A 25 3.96 7.28 -21.14
C LEU A 25 5.09 7.49 -22.15
N ASP A 26 6.10 8.25 -21.77
CA ASP A 26 7.33 8.46 -22.54
C ASP A 26 8.45 7.55 -22.05
N ILE A 27 8.94 6.69 -22.92
CA ILE A 27 10.08 5.79 -22.67
C ILE A 27 11.30 6.15 -23.50
N SER A 28 11.32 7.32 -24.15
CA SER A 28 12.38 7.75 -25.06
C SER A 28 13.77 7.84 -24.41
N ARG A 29 13.83 7.94 -23.09
CA ARG A 29 15.08 8.00 -22.30
C ARG A 29 15.51 6.65 -21.71
N MET A 30 14.81 5.56 -22.04
CA MET A 30 15.30 4.19 -21.85
C MET A 30 16.17 3.81 -23.05
N LYS A 31 17.28 3.08 -22.82
CA LYS A 31 18.33 2.86 -23.86
C LYS A 31 18.23 1.49 -24.56
N PHE A 32 17.03 0.91 -24.62
CA PHE A 32 16.79 -0.35 -25.32
C PHE A 32 17.12 -0.22 -26.82
N VAL A 33 17.45 -1.36 -27.45
CA VAL A 33 17.75 -1.45 -28.88
C VAL A 33 16.48 -1.39 -29.71
N ASP A 34 16.58 -0.97 -30.97
CA ASP A 34 15.42 -0.68 -31.83
C ASP A 34 14.51 -1.89 -32.09
N ASP A 35 15.04 -3.10 -32.04
CA ASP A 35 14.31 -4.37 -32.25
C ASP A 35 13.79 -5.01 -30.93
N PHE A 36 13.98 -4.35 -29.78
CA PHE A 36 13.59 -4.87 -28.47
C PHE A 36 12.11 -5.26 -28.40
N PHE A 37 11.20 -4.41 -28.90
CA PHE A 37 9.77 -4.70 -28.92
C PHE A 37 9.46 -5.91 -29.81
N THR A 38 10.09 -6.02 -30.97
CA THR A 38 9.94 -7.18 -31.86
C THR A 38 10.41 -8.47 -31.20
N GLN A 39 11.53 -8.43 -30.47
CA GLN A 39 12.06 -9.59 -29.76
C GLN A 39 11.14 -10.02 -28.60
N MET A 40 10.55 -9.06 -27.89
CA MET A 40 9.68 -9.33 -26.74
C MET A 40 8.21 -9.60 -27.11
N GLU A 41 7.80 -9.34 -28.35
CA GLU A 41 6.41 -9.47 -28.77
C GLU A 41 5.80 -10.85 -28.49
N PRO A 42 6.46 -11.99 -28.77
CA PRO A 42 5.88 -13.30 -28.46
C PRO A 42 5.61 -13.50 -26.97
N ALA A 43 6.53 -13.06 -26.09
CA ALA A 43 6.35 -13.15 -24.65
C ALA A 43 5.22 -12.24 -24.17
N MET A 44 5.10 -11.04 -24.74
CA MET A 44 4.03 -10.11 -24.37
C MET A 44 2.66 -10.60 -24.82
N GLN A 45 2.54 -11.22 -26.00
CA GLN A 45 1.29 -11.87 -26.44
C GLN A 45 0.89 -13.03 -25.53
N GLY A 46 1.86 -13.79 -25.00
CA GLY A 46 1.63 -14.77 -23.95
C GLY A 46 1.05 -14.14 -22.67
N ALA A 47 1.63 -13.01 -22.23
CA ALA A 47 1.16 -12.29 -21.06
C ALA A 47 -0.26 -11.70 -21.25
N PHE A 48 -0.62 -11.24 -22.45
CA PHE A 48 -2.00 -10.81 -22.75
C PHE A 48 -2.98 -11.98 -22.67
N THR A 49 -2.60 -13.15 -23.17
CA THR A 49 -3.43 -14.36 -23.08
C THR A 49 -3.66 -14.76 -21.63
N GLU A 50 -2.62 -14.85 -20.82
CA GLU A 50 -2.72 -15.16 -19.39
C GLU A 50 -3.60 -14.14 -18.63
N MET A 51 -3.46 -12.86 -18.96
CA MET A 51 -4.28 -11.81 -18.35
C MET A 51 -5.75 -11.94 -18.72
N HIS A 52 -6.05 -12.26 -19.97
CA HIS A 52 -7.43 -12.50 -20.41
C HIS A 52 -8.05 -13.71 -19.70
N GLU A 53 -7.31 -14.81 -19.55
CA GLU A 53 -7.74 -15.98 -18.78
C GLU A 53 -8.00 -15.63 -17.30
N LEU A 54 -7.10 -14.85 -16.69
CA LEU A 54 -7.25 -14.36 -15.31
C LEU A 54 -8.53 -13.54 -15.15
N GLU A 55 -8.77 -12.56 -16.04
CA GLU A 55 -10.00 -11.75 -16.03
C GLU A 55 -11.26 -12.59 -16.23
N GLY A 56 -11.15 -13.67 -17.01
CA GLY A 56 -12.22 -14.66 -17.21
C GLY A 56 -12.48 -15.58 -16.02
N GLY A 57 -11.69 -15.48 -14.93
CA GLY A 57 -11.88 -16.24 -13.69
C GLY A 57 -11.04 -17.51 -13.58
N ALA A 58 -9.96 -17.64 -14.36
CA ALA A 58 -9.00 -18.73 -14.16
C ALA A 58 -8.37 -18.67 -12.75
N ILE A 59 -7.93 -19.84 -12.24
CA ILE A 59 -7.21 -19.95 -10.97
C ILE A 59 -5.77 -19.46 -11.18
N ALA A 60 -5.59 -18.13 -11.21
CA ALA A 60 -4.29 -17.51 -11.44
C ALA A 60 -3.38 -17.53 -10.21
N ASN A 61 -3.94 -17.48 -9.00
CA ASN A 61 -3.20 -17.75 -7.78
C ASN A 61 -3.21 -19.25 -7.46
N ARG A 62 -2.34 -20.00 -8.14
CA ARG A 62 -2.28 -21.46 -8.06
C ARG A 62 -1.88 -21.98 -6.70
N ASP A 63 -0.98 -21.26 -6.00
CA ASP A 63 -0.48 -21.65 -4.66
C ASP A 63 -1.57 -21.66 -3.60
N GLU A 64 -2.57 -20.78 -3.72
CA GLU A 64 -3.71 -20.70 -2.80
C GLU A 64 -5.03 -21.26 -3.41
N GLY A 65 -5.00 -21.73 -4.66
CA GLY A 65 -6.17 -22.26 -5.36
C GLY A 65 -7.27 -21.23 -5.59
N ARG A 66 -6.93 -19.96 -5.84
CA ARG A 66 -7.88 -18.83 -5.91
C ARG A 66 -7.90 -18.15 -7.26
N MET A 67 -9.08 -17.64 -7.62
CA MET A 67 -9.22 -16.64 -8.67
C MET A 67 -8.58 -15.32 -8.24
N VAL A 68 -8.33 -14.43 -9.22
CA VAL A 68 -7.81 -13.07 -9.00
C VAL A 68 -8.76 -12.09 -9.67
N GLY A 69 -9.59 -11.44 -8.87
CA GLY A 69 -10.75 -10.71 -9.37
C GLY A 69 -10.76 -9.19 -9.07
N HIS A 70 -9.63 -8.59 -8.67
CA HIS A 70 -9.61 -7.16 -8.40
C HIS A 70 -10.00 -6.30 -9.62
N TYR A 71 -9.84 -6.79 -10.84
CA TYR A 71 -10.32 -6.15 -12.07
C TYR A 71 -11.87 -6.07 -12.12
N TRP A 72 -12.57 -7.07 -11.55
CA TRP A 72 -14.04 -7.09 -11.53
C TRP A 72 -14.62 -6.00 -10.64
N LEU A 73 -13.88 -5.56 -9.60
CA LEU A 73 -14.33 -4.52 -8.67
C LEU A 73 -14.66 -3.19 -9.37
N ARG A 74 -13.98 -2.89 -10.46
CA ARG A 74 -14.17 -1.66 -11.26
C ARG A 74 -14.95 -1.88 -12.55
N ASN A 75 -15.08 -3.14 -12.98
CA ASN A 75 -15.94 -3.55 -14.09
C ASN A 75 -16.64 -4.89 -13.77
N PRO A 76 -17.72 -4.88 -12.98
CA PRO A 76 -18.39 -6.09 -12.51
C PRO A 76 -18.88 -7.02 -13.63
N THR A 77 -19.09 -6.49 -14.86
CA THR A 77 -19.54 -7.30 -16.00
C THR A 77 -18.50 -8.30 -16.50
N LEU A 78 -17.22 -8.12 -16.13
CA LEU A 78 -16.13 -9.06 -16.45
C LEU A 78 -16.11 -10.28 -15.52
N SER A 79 -16.84 -10.22 -14.38
CA SER A 79 -16.81 -11.32 -13.41
C SER A 79 -17.35 -12.62 -13.99
N PRO A 80 -16.83 -13.78 -13.56
CA PRO A 80 -17.17 -15.09 -14.15
C PRO A 80 -18.59 -15.53 -13.81
N SER A 81 -19.30 -14.84 -12.90
CA SER A 81 -20.68 -15.17 -12.53
C SER A 81 -21.53 -13.94 -12.22
N LYS A 82 -22.84 -14.06 -12.50
CA LYS A 82 -23.83 -13.03 -12.15
C LYS A 82 -23.98 -12.82 -10.64
N ILE A 83 -23.61 -13.79 -9.83
CA ILE A 83 -23.61 -13.69 -8.36
C ILE A 83 -22.53 -12.70 -7.95
N ILE A 84 -21.27 -12.92 -8.39
CA ILE A 84 -20.14 -12.03 -8.08
C ILE A 84 -20.41 -10.61 -8.60
N GLN A 85 -20.95 -10.49 -9.83
CA GLN A 85 -21.32 -9.19 -10.39
C GLN A 85 -22.26 -8.43 -9.43
N LYS A 86 -23.35 -9.08 -9.01
CA LYS A 86 -24.36 -8.48 -8.14
C LYS A 86 -23.82 -8.16 -6.75
N GLU A 87 -22.96 -9.00 -6.20
CA GLU A 87 -22.31 -8.73 -4.91
C GLU A 87 -21.44 -7.47 -4.96
N ILE A 88 -20.64 -7.29 -6.03
CA ILE A 88 -19.81 -6.09 -6.21
C ILE A 88 -20.68 -4.84 -6.35
N GLU A 89 -21.68 -4.88 -7.23
CA GLU A 89 -22.62 -3.77 -7.45
C GLU A 89 -23.34 -3.40 -6.14
N SER A 90 -23.83 -4.40 -5.40
CA SER A 90 -24.52 -4.18 -4.13
C SER A 90 -23.58 -3.59 -3.06
N ALA A 91 -22.31 -3.99 -3.01
CA ALA A 91 -21.35 -3.44 -2.05
C ALA A 91 -21.06 -1.96 -2.32
N VAL A 92 -20.95 -1.55 -3.58
CA VAL A 92 -20.75 -0.13 -3.94
C VAL A 92 -21.98 0.70 -3.54
N GLU A 93 -23.18 0.22 -3.84
CA GLU A 93 -24.43 0.90 -3.43
C GLU A 93 -24.57 0.98 -1.91
N GLN A 94 -24.20 -0.08 -1.17
CA GLN A 94 -24.20 -0.10 0.29
C GLN A 94 -23.25 0.98 0.85
N ILE A 95 -22.02 1.11 0.30
CA ILE A 95 -21.05 2.12 0.71
C ILE A 95 -21.63 3.53 0.49
N LEU A 96 -22.19 3.80 -0.68
CA LEU A 96 -22.78 5.10 -1.01
C LEU A 96 -23.98 5.43 -0.11
N ALA A 97 -24.87 4.46 0.13
CA ALA A 97 -26.02 4.64 1.00
C ALA A 97 -25.61 4.88 2.46
N PHE A 98 -24.61 4.14 2.96
CA PHE A 98 -24.06 4.32 4.29
C PHE A 98 -23.42 5.69 4.46
N SER A 99 -22.55 6.08 3.53
CA SER A 99 -21.90 7.40 3.54
C SER A 99 -22.91 8.55 3.49
N ALA A 100 -23.98 8.41 2.69
CA ALA A 100 -25.05 9.40 2.64
C ALA A 100 -25.79 9.55 3.98
N LYS A 101 -26.04 8.45 4.72
CA LYS A 101 -26.64 8.47 6.07
C LYS A 101 -25.75 9.18 7.08
N ILE A 102 -24.44 8.98 7.01
CA ILE A 102 -23.46 9.68 7.86
C ILE A 102 -23.43 11.18 7.52
N HIS A 103 -23.33 11.53 6.25
CA HIS A 103 -23.19 12.91 5.80
C HIS A 103 -24.43 13.77 6.02
N ASN A 104 -25.63 13.19 5.95
CA ASN A 104 -26.88 13.91 6.18
C ASN A 104 -27.33 13.88 7.66
N GLY A 105 -26.57 13.20 8.53
CA GLY A 105 -26.83 13.11 9.97
C GLY A 105 -27.96 12.16 10.37
N SER A 106 -28.55 11.37 9.43
CA SER A 106 -29.54 10.34 9.78
C SER A 106 -28.91 9.16 10.52
N MET A 107 -27.60 9.01 10.42
CA MET A 107 -26.77 8.17 11.29
C MET A 107 -25.70 9.07 11.92
N SER A 108 -25.66 9.11 13.23
CA SER A 108 -24.80 10.00 14.02
C SER A 108 -24.12 9.23 15.15
N SER A 109 -23.22 9.89 15.88
CA SER A 109 -22.57 9.34 17.07
C SER A 109 -23.61 8.95 18.15
N GLN A 110 -23.18 8.21 19.16
CA GLN A 110 -24.01 7.82 20.30
C GLN A 110 -24.68 9.02 20.98
N SER A 111 -24.04 10.18 20.97
CA SER A 111 -24.58 11.43 21.55
C SER A 111 -25.50 12.21 20.61
N GLY A 112 -25.80 11.71 19.43
CA GLY A 112 -26.61 12.40 18.41
C GLY A 112 -25.85 13.49 17.64
N ILE A 113 -24.55 13.65 17.86
CA ILE A 113 -23.71 14.63 17.14
C ILE A 113 -23.19 13.99 15.85
N PRO A 114 -23.15 14.72 14.73
CA PRO A 114 -22.60 14.21 13.48
C PRO A 114 -21.14 13.72 13.61
N PHE A 115 -20.81 12.63 12.94
CA PHE A 115 -19.42 12.19 12.80
C PHE A 115 -18.61 13.22 12.01
N LYS A 116 -17.38 13.47 12.44
CA LYS A 116 -16.43 14.40 11.82
C LYS A 116 -15.15 13.73 11.38
N ASN A 117 -14.81 12.60 12.01
CA ASN A 117 -13.57 11.90 11.77
C ASN A 117 -13.83 10.43 11.42
N ILE A 118 -12.89 9.86 10.68
CA ILE A 118 -12.80 8.45 10.36
C ILE A 118 -11.51 7.94 11.00
N LEU A 119 -11.57 6.86 11.75
CA LEU A 119 -10.40 6.13 12.24
C LEU A 119 -10.32 4.78 11.53
N VAL A 120 -9.44 4.66 10.56
CA VAL A 120 -9.18 3.41 9.85
C VAL A 120 -8.18 2.58 10.64
N ILE A 121 -8.58 1.36 11.02
CA ILE A 121 -7.77 0.40 11.79
C ILE A 121 -7.50 -0.80 10.89
N GLY A 122 -6.28 -0.90 10.36
CA GLY A 122 -5.88 -1.95 9.41
C GLY A 122 -4.42 -1.85 9.08
N ILE A 123 -3.81 -2.91 8.53
CA ILE A 123 -2.39 -2.95 8.19
C ILE A 123 -2.18 -3.43 6.75
N GLY A 124 -1.05 -3.09 6.15
CA GLY A 124 -0.71 -3.47 4.77
C GLY A 124 -1.73 -2.95 3.77
N GLY A 125 -2.33 -3.83 2.97
CA GLY A 125 -3.34 -3.45 1.98
C GLY A 125 -4.59 -2.79 2.57
N SER A 126 -4.88 -3.03 3.85
CA SER A 126 -5.99 -2.37 4.57
C SER A 126 -5.67 -0.94 5.02
N ALA A 127 -4.43 -0.47 4.84
CA ALA A 127 -4.00 0.87 5.22
C ALA A 127 -3.31 1.64 4.09
N LEU A 128 -2.32 1.05 3.41
CA LEU A 128 -1.44 1.77 2.48
C LEU A 128 -2.18 2.37 1.28
N GLY A 129 -3.08 1.59 0.67
CA GLY A 129 -3.94 2.06 -0.41
C GLY A 129 -4.93 3.15 0.05
N PRO A 130 -5.71 2.91 1.12
CA PRO A 130 -6.57 3.92 1.71
C PRO A 130 -5.85 5.22 2.11
N GLN A 131 -4.66 5.15 2.72
CA GLN A 131 -3.84 6.33 3.04
C GLN A 131 -3.46 7.11 1.79
N PHE A 132 -3.01 6.42 0.73
CA PHE A 132 -2.65 7.05 -0.53
C PHE A 132 -3.84 7.78 -1.16
N VAL A 133 -5.01 7.16 -1.26
CA VAL A 133 -6.22 7.80 -1.81
C VAL A 133 -6.65 8.99 -0.96
N SER A 134 -6.70 8.81 0.36
CA SER A 134 -7.08 9.85 1.32
C SER A 134 -6.17 11.09 1.22
N ASP A 135 -4.84 10.89 1.22
CA ASP A 135 -3.87 11.98 1.15
C ASP A 135 -3.87 12.68 -0.22
N SER A 136 -3.87 11.90 -1.30
CA SER A 136 -3.83 12.44 -2.67
C SER A 136 -5.04 13.30 -3.00
N LEU A 137 -6.21 12.97 -2.45
CA LEU A 137 -7.48 13.61 -2.78
C LEU A 137 -7.99 14.53 -1.66
N ALA A 138 -7.27 14.64 -0.55
CA ALA A 138 -7.62 15.53 0.56
C ALA A 138 -7.83 16.97 0.09
N SER A 139 -8.89 17.62 0.58
CA SER A 139 -9.26 18.96 0.21
C SER A 139 -10.00 19.70 1.34
N PRO A 140 -10.11 21.03 1.30
CA PRO A 140 -10.95 21.77 2.24
C PRO A 140 -12.45 21.41 2.18
N ALA A 141 -12.88 20.67 1.16
CA ALA A 141 -14.26 20.22 1.00
C ALA A 141 -14.51 18.83 1.60
N ASP A 142 -13.51 18.23 2.24
CA ASP A 142 -13.64 16.92 2.88
C ASP A 142 -14.76 16.95 3.92
N ARG A 143 -15.63 15.93 3.86
CA ARG A 143 -16.76 15.77 4.79
C ARG A 143 -16.31 15.29 6.14
N MET A 144 -15.32 14.38 6.15
CA MET A 144 -14.73 13.81 7.36
C MET A 144 -13.21 13.76 7.23
N LYS A 145 -12.48 13.95 8.34
CA LYS A 145 -11.03 13.83 8.37
C LYS A 145 -10.63 12.39 8.70
N ALA A 146 -9.73 11.83 7.90
CA ALA A 146 -9.24 10.46 8.09
C ALA A 146 -8.00 10.41 8.99
N TYR A 147 -7.98 9.41 9.88
CA TYR A 147 -6.87 9.01 10.74
C TYR A 147 -6.63 7.51 10.57
N PHE A 148 -5.41 7.03 10.79
CA PHE A 148 -5.03 5.66 10.54
C PHE A 148 -4.27 5.06 11.72
N LEU A 149 -4.68 3.86 12.15
CA LEU A 149 -3.90 2.96 12.99
C LEU A 149 -3.45 1.79 12.12
N ASP A 150 -2.23 1.85 11.63
CA ASP A 150 -1.64 0.89 10.70
C ASP A 150 -0.48 0.08 11.30
N ASN A 151 -0.31 0.18 12.62
CA ASN A 151 0.72 -0.51 13.36
C ASN A 151 0.23 -0.84 14.79
N THR A 152 0.98 -1.69 15.51
CA THR A 152 0.73 -2.03 16.92
C THR A 152 1.71 -1.30 17.87
N ASP A 153 2.30 -0.18 17.44
CA ASP A 153 3.15 0.68 18.25
C ASP A 153 2.30 1.56 19.17
N PRO A 154 2.42 1.43 20.51
CA PRO A 154 1.64 2.22 21.45
C PRO A 154 1.85 3.73 21.32
N ASP A 155 3.07 4.19 21.09
CA ASP A 155 3.38 5.62 20.89
C ASP A 155 2.68 6.18 19.64
N GLY A 156 2.65 5.41 18.54
CA GLY A 156 1.94 5.77 17.32
C GLY A 156 0.42 5.84 17.55
N ILE A 157 -0.13 4.91 18.34
CA ILE A 157 -1.54 4.90 18.73
C ILE A 157 -1.87 6.14 19.59
N ASP A 158 -1.05 6.42 20.62
CA ASP A 158 -1.22 7.58 21.50
C ASP A 158 -1.14 8.89 20.72
N LYS A 159 -0.25 9.01 19.75
CA LYS A 159 -0.16 10.18 18.87
C LYS A 159 -1.48 10.42 18.12
N VAL A 160 -2.05 9.39 17.50
CA VAL A 160 -3.33 9.52 16.78
C VAL A 160 -4.45 9.93 17.71
N PHE A 161 -4.56 9.33 18.89
CA PHE A 161 -5.60 9.70 19.86
C PHE A 161 -5.36 11.07 20.51
N SER A 162 -4.13 11.50 20.65
CA SER A 162 -3.79 12.87 21.07
C SER A 162 -4.28 13.91 20.05
N GLU A 163 -4.10 13.63 18.75
CA GLU A 163 -4.61 14.50 17.68
C GLU A 163 -6.14 14.53 17.63
N LEU A 164 -6.81 13.39 17.87
CA LEU A 164 -8.26 13.31 17.98
C LEU A 164 -8.82 14.04 19.20
N GLY A 165 -8.15 13.93 20.34
CA GLY A 165 -8.56 14.57 21.59
C GLY A 165 -10.02 14.30 21.92
N ALA A 166 -10.78 15.32 22.29
CA ALA A 166 -12.21 15.23 22.62
C ALA A 166 -13.08 14.81 21.41
N SER A 167 -12.57 14.89 20.17
CA SER A 167 -13.33 14.50 18.97
C SER A 167 -13.44 12.99 18.76
N VAL A 168 -12.84 12.18 19.64
CA VAL A 168 -13.08 10.73 19.69
C VAL A 168 -14.59 10.43 19.73
N ALA A 169 -15.38 11.19 20.49
CA ALA A 169 -16.83 11.06 20.54
C ALA A 169 -17.57 11.42 19.22
N GLN A 170 -16.87 11.93 18.22
CA GLN A 170 -17.37 12.25 16.88
C GLN A 170 -16.59 11.47 15.81
N THR A 171 -15.93 10.37 16.17
CA THR A 171 -15.09 9.58 15.28
C THR A 171 -15.75 8.24 15.00
N LEU A 172 -15.86 7.90 13.70
CA LEU A 172 -16.31 6.59 13.21
C LEU A 172 -15.09 5.71 13.00
N ALA A 173 -15.02 4.56 13.65
CA ALA A 173 -13.97 3.57 13.48
C ALA A 173 -14.33 2.59 12.35
N ILE A 174 -13.39 2.37 11.43
CA ILE A 174 -13.48 1.37 10.36
C ILE A 174 -12.42 0.31 10.63
N VAL A 175 -12.83 -0.87 11.08
CA VAL A 175 -11.90 -1.98 11.34
C VAL A 175 -11.84 -2.86 10.10
N ILE A 176 -10.64 -2.99 9.51
CA ILE A 176 -10.44 -3.68 8.24
C ILE A 176 -9.52 -4.89 8.43
N SER A 177 -10.07 -6.09 8.35
CA SER A 177 -9.31 -7.34 8.43
C SER A 177 -10.06 -8.47 7.74
N LYS A 178 -9.47 -9.05 6.69
CA LYS A 178 -10.11 -10.14 5.91
C LYS A 178 -10.42 -11.36 6.76
N SER A 179 -9.46 -11.84 7.57
CA SER A 179 -9.62 -12.99 8.45
C SER A 179 -10.18 -12.65 9.84
N GLY A 180 -10.06 -11.38 10.26
CA GLY A 180 -10.33 -10.95 11.64
C GLY A 180 -9.25 -11.33 12.65
N SER A 181 -8.27 -12.17 12.27
CA SER A 181 -7.24 -12.70 13.17
C SER A 181 -5.91 -11.94 13.12
N THR A 182 -5.77 -10.94 12.23
CA THR A 182 -4.55 -10.13 12.10
C THR A 182 -4.26 -9.40 13.41
N LYS A 183 -3.10 -9.68 13.99
CA LYS A 183 -2.77 -9.22 15.37
C LYS A 183 -2.71 -7.71 15.49
N GLU A 184 -2.10 -7.05 14.52
CA GLU A 184 -1.94 -5.59 14.48
C GLU A 184 -3.30 -4.89 14.46
N THR A 185 -4.19 -5.30 13.57
CA THR A 185 -5.55 -4.76 13.48
C THR A 185 -6.36 -5.04 14.75
N ARG A 186 -6.24 -6.28 15.29
CA ARG A 186 -6.92 -6.64 16.54
C ARG A 186 -6.43 -5.79 17.71
N ASN A 187 -5.13 -5.61 17.84
CA ASN A 187 -4.54 -4.79 18.91
C ASN A 187 -4.98 -3.33 18.79
N GLY A 188 -4.86 -2.72 17.60
CA GLY A 188 -5.34 -1.35 17.36
C GLY A 188 -6.84 -1.19 17.67
N MET A 189 -7.67 -2.17 17.34
CA MET A 189 -9.08 -2.17 17.71
C MET A 189 -9.30 -2.22 19.23
N LEU A 190 -8.56 -3.07 19.95
CA LEU A 190 -8.68 -3.17 21.42
C LEU A 190 -8.21 -1.89 22.13
N GLU A 191 -7.10 -1.30 21.67
CA GLU A 191 -6.63 0.00 22.15
C GLU A 191 -7.66 1.10 21.87
N ALA A 192 -8.22 1.13 20.65
CA ALA A 192 -9.29 2.07 20.31
C ALA A 192 -10.52 1.88 21.24
N LYS A 193 -10.99 0.64 21.43
CA LYS A 193 -12.09 0.34 22.38
C LYS A 193 -11.81 0.90 23.76
N ALA A 194 -10.59 0.75 24.27
CA ALA A 194 -10.21 1.29 25.59
C ALA A 194 -10.26 2.83 25.64
N VAL A 195 -9.83 3.50 24.55
CA VAL A 195 -9.90 4.96 24.46
C VAL A 195 -11.35 5.44 24.39
N TYR A 196 -12.19 4.83 23.53
CA TYR A 196 -13.61 5.17 23.44
C TYR A 196 -14.34 4.98 24.78
N HIS A 197 -14.05 3.88 25.47
CA HIS A 197 -14.61 3.61 26.79
C HIS A 197 -14.21 4.70 27.82
N ARG A 198 -12.92 5.12 27.86
CA ARG A 198 -12.46 6.22 28.71
C ARG A 198 -13.15 7.55 28.38
N ALA A 199 -13.52 7.75 27.11
CA ALA A 199 -14.29 8.91 26.67
C ALA A 199 -15.81 8.80 26.93
N GLY A 200 -16.28 7.72 27.57
CA GLY A 200 -17.70 7.48 27.84
C GLY A 200 -18.51 7.07 26.62
N VAL A 201 -17.86 6.54 25.60
CA VAL A 201 -18.44 6.19 24.29
C VAL A 201 -18.46 4.67 24.11
N ASP A 202 -19.61 4.12 23.72
CA ASP A 202 -19.74 2.73 23.31
C ASP A 202 -19.16 2.55 21.90
N PHE A 203 -18.05 1.81 21.79
CA PHE A 203 -17.36 1.58 20.52
C PHE A 203 -18.29 0.95 19.46
N SER A 204 -19.23 0.07 19.86
CA SER A 204 -20.16 -0.60 18.94
C SER A 204 -21.05 0.39 18.18
N LYS A 205 -21.36 1.54 18.78
CA LYS A 205 -22.15 2.62 18.19
C LYS A 205 -21.34 3.57 17.30
N HIS A 206 -20.04 3.31 17.18
CA HIS A 206 -19.08 4.09 16.42
C HIS A 206 -18.23 3.23 15.49
N ALA A 207 -18.53 1.95 15.34
CA ALA A 207 -17.72 1.01 14.59
C ALA A 207 -18.44 0.37 13.41
N VAL A 208 -17.71 0.19 12.33
CA VAL A 208 -18.06 -0.65 11.18
C VAL A 208 -16.94 -1.62 10.89
N ALA A 209 -17.25 -2.78 10.31
CA ALA A 209 -16.24 -3.75 9.91
C ALA A 209 -16.20 -3.91 8.38
N VAL A 210 -14.98 -4.04 7.85
CA VAL A 210 -14.72 -4.49 6.47
C VAL A 210 -14.00 -5.83 6.59
N THR A 211 -14.68 -6.94 6.25
CA THR A 211 -14.18 -8.28 6.60
C THR A 211 -14.73 -9.38 5.69
N GLY A 212 -14.08 -10.54 5.71
CA GLY A 212 -14.55 -11.73 5.00
C GLY A 212 -15.72 -12.41 5.72
N ALA A 213 -16.59 -13.04 4.96
CA ALA A 213 -17.71 -13.82 5.50
C ALA A 213 -17.22 -14.96 6.41
N GLY A 214 -17.86 -15.17 7.55
CA GLY A 214 -17.52 -16.18 8.55
C GLY A 214 -16.26 -15.86 9.38
N SER A 215 -15.65 -14.69 9.20
CA SER A 215 -14.43 -14.28 9.92
C SER A 215 -14.67 -14.06 11.43
N GLU A 216 -13.58 -14.04 12.21
CA GLU A 216 -13.66 -13.66 13.63
C GLU A 216 -14.18 -12.23 13.82
N LEU A 217 -13.81 -11.31 12.94
CA LEU A 217 -14.25 -9.91 13.02
C LEU A 217 -15.74 -9.77 12.68
N GLU A 218 -16.25 -10.51 11.69
CA GLU A 218 -17.68 -10.53 11.39
C GLU A 218 -18.50 -10.99 12.59
N LYS A 219 -18.10 -12.13 13.18
CA LYS A 219 -18.78 -12.69 14.37
C LYS A 219 -18.78 -11.71 15.55
N LEU A 220 -17.63 -11.05 15.79
CA LEU A 220 -17.51 -10.04 16.84
C LEU A 220 -18.43 -8.85 16.58
N ALA A 221 -18.40 -8.29 15.37
CA ALA A 221 -19.20 -7.13 15.01
C ALA A 221 -20.70 -7.40 15.08
N GLN A 222 -21.13 -8.60 14.66
CA GLN A 222 -22.53 -9.05 14.80
C GLN A 222 -22.93 -9.22 16.28
N ALA A 223 -22.08 -9.88 17.09
CA ALA A 223 -22.36 -10.11 18.50
C ALA A 223 -22.45 -8.82 19.32
N GLU A 224 -21.65 -7.82 18.98
CA GLU A 224 -21.64 -6.51 19.65
C GLU A 224 -22.60 -5.49 19.01
N GLY A 225 -23.25 -5.81 17.88
CA GLY A 225 -24.21 -4.95 17.19
C GLY A 225 -23.58 -3.68 16.62
N TRP A 226 -22.47 -3.83 15.85
CA TRP A 226 -21.83 -2.71 15.17
C TRP A 226 -22.74 -2.10 14.11
N LEU A 227 -22.45 -0.87 13.68
CA LEU A 227 -23.30 -0.08 12.80
C LEU A 227 -23.53 -0.70 11.43
N GLU A 228 -22.48 -1.30 10.82
CA GLU A 228 -22.57 -1.89 9.48
C GLU A 228 -21.42 -2.88 9.24
N LEU A 229 -21.61 -3.79 8.28
CA LEU A 229 -20.63 -4.77 7.80
C LEU A 229 -20.45 -4.64 6.29
N PHE A 230 -19.22 -4.59 5.82
CA PHE A 230 -18.87 -4.52 4.40
C PHE A 230 -18.03 -5.74 3.99
N PRO A 231 -18.26 -6.30 2.80
CA PRO A 231 -17.63 -7.55 2.40
C PRO A 231 -16.17 -7.37 1.98
N MET A 232 -15.36 -8.40 2.26
CA MET A 232 -14.09 -8.69 1.61
C MET A 232 -14.15 -10.10 1.03
N TRP A 233 -13.75 -10.26 -0.24
CA TRP A 233 -13.81 -11.54 -0.94
C TRP A 233 -12.44 -12.22 -1.01
N ASP A 234 -12.43 -13.55 -1.09
CA ASP A 234 -11.19 -14.33 -1.16
C ASP A 234 -10.40 -14.11 -2.43
N TRP A 235 -11.08 -13.81 -3.54
CA TRP A 235 -10.51 -13.50 -4.83
C TRP A 235 -9.93 -12.07 -4.94
N VAL A 236 -9.98 -11.26 -3.86
CA VAL A 236 -9.30 -9.96 -3.78
C VAL A 236 -8.08 -10.08 -2.87
N GLY A 237 -6.88 -9.84 -3.43
CA GLY A 237 -5.65 -9.74 -2.67
C GLY A 237 -5.58 -8.47 -1.82
N GLY A 238 -4.85 -8.49 -0.70
CA GLY A 238 -4.71 -7.31 0.17
C GLY A 238 -4.16 -6.09 -0.58
N ARG A 239 -3.08 -6.25 -1.33
CA ARG A 239 -2.40 -5.17 -2.08
C ARG A 239 -3.18 -4.62 -3.27
N THR A 240 -4.23 -5.33 -3.71
CA THR A 240 -5.12 -4.94 -4.83
C THR A 240 -6.56 -4.67 -4.36
N SER A 241 -6.76 -4.42 -3.06
CA SER A 241 -8.09 -4.25 -2.47
C SER A 241 -8.60 -2.80 -2.45
N ILE A 242 -7.82 -1.86 -2.97
CA ILE A 242 -8.14 -0.42 -2.88
C ILE A 242 -9.45 -0.04 -3.58
N THR A 243 -9.86 -0.76 -4.63
CA THR A 243 -11.14 -0.59 -5.33
C THR A 243 -12.28 -1.43 -4.76
N SER A 244 -12.07 -2.11 -3.61
CA SER A 244 -13.12 -2.75 -2.80
C SER A 244 -13.58 -1.85 -1.65
N ALA A 245 -14.44 -2.34 -0.77
CA ALA A 245 -14.85 -1.63 0.45
C ALA A 245 -13.67 -1.15 1.31
N VAL A 246 -12.51 -1.80 1.21
CA VAL A 246 -11.28 -1.42 1.91
C VAL A 246 -10.85 0.01 1.62
N GLY A 247 -10.82 0.42 0.36
CA GLY A 247 -10.46 1.81 -0.03
C GLY A 247 -11.68 2.70 -0.27
N LEU A 248 -12.77 2.11 -0.82
CA LEU A 248 -13.94 2.91 -1.21
C LEU A 248 -14.73 3.45 -0.02
N LEU A 249 -14.84 2.70 1.09
CA LEU A 249 -15.61 3.15 2.25
C LEU A 249 -14.98 4.38 2.93
N PRO A 250 -13.69 4.36 3.33
CA PRO A 250 -13.07 5.56 3.89
C PRO A 250 -13.06 6.73 2.90
N ALA A 251 -12.83 6.48 1.60
CA ALA A 251 -12.86 7.51 0.57
C ALA A 251 -14.25 8.17 0.45
N ALA A 252 -15.32 7.37 0.37
CA ALA A 252 -16.69 7.88 0.29
C ALA A 252 -17.07 8.70 1.54
N LEU A 253 -16.69 8.24 2.73
CA LEU A 253 -16.91 8.96 3.99
C LEU A 253 -16.12 10.27 4.07
N GLN A 254 -14.89 10.30 3.54
CA GLN A 254 -14.13 11.55 3.39
C GLN A 254 -14.82 12.54 2.43
N GLY A 255 -15.67 12.06 1.53
CA GLY A 255 -16.38 12.87 0.53
C GLY A 255 -15.77 12.78 -0.87
N ILE A 256 -14.86 11.83 -1.10
CA ILE A 256 -14.23 11.56 -2.40
C ILE A 256 -15.26 10.88 -3.31
N ASP A 257 -15.26 11.28 -4.58
CA ASP A 257 -16.09 10.64 -5.62
C ASP A 257 -15.54 9.26 -5.99
N ILE A 258 -16.06 8.22 -5.32
CA ILE A 258 -15.64 6.83 -5.55
C ILE A 258 -16.09 6.29 -6.91
N ARG A 259 -17.14 6.85 -7.52
CA ARG A 259 -17.55 6.46 -8.87
C ARG A 259 -16.53 6.95 -9.90
N ALA A 260 -16.09 8.19 -9.79
CA ALA A 260 -15.02 8.72 -10.64
C ALA A 260 -13.72 7.91 -10.50
N LEU A 261 -13.37 7.48 -9.27
CA LEU A 261 -12.20 6.63 -9.03
C LEU A 261 -12.34 5.26 -9.72
N LEU A 262 -13.50 4.62 -9.60
CA LEU A 262 -13.78 3.34 -10.27
C LEU A 262 -13.83 3.49 -11.79
N ASP A 263 -14.40 4.57 -12.31
CA ASP A 263 -14.46 4.86 -13.75
C ASP A 263 -13.06 5.08 -14.33
N GLY A 264 -12.19 5.80 -13.62
CA GLY A 264 -10.79 5.95 -14.01
C GLY A 264 -10.06 4.61 -14.12
N ALA A 265 -10.21 3.76 -13.10
CA ALA A 265 -9.62 2.43 -13.08
C ALA A 265 -10.20 1.53 -14.20
N LYS A 266 -11.51 1.54 -14.39
CA LYS A 266 -12.19 0.81 -15.46
C LYS A 266 -11.71 1.23 -16.85
N ASN A 267 -11.65 2.53 -17.11
CA ASN A 267 -11.24 3.04 -18.41
C ASN A 267 -9.75 2.73 -18.68
N CYS A 268 -8.91 2.75 -17.66
CA CYS A 268 -7.53 2.28 -17.76
C CYS A 268 -7.47 0.79 -18.13
N ASP A 269 -8.29 -0.06 -17.53
CA ASP A 269 -8.35 -1.48 -17.88
C ASP A 269 -8.78 -1.69 -19.35
N ILE A 270 -9.74 -0.91 -19.85
CA ILE A 270 -10.15 -0.98 -21.27
C ILE A 270 -8.97 -0.63 -22.19
N VAL A 271 -8.18 0.39 -21.85
CA VAL A 271 -6.98 0.76 -22.62
C VAL A 271 -5.90 -0.30 -22.51
N THR A 272 -5.67 -0.85 -21.33
CA THR A 272 -4.62 -1.83 -21.06
C THR A 272 -5.02 -3.28 -21.36
N SER A 273 -6.25 -3.54 -21.82
CA SER A 273 -6.66 -4.82 -22.41
C SER A 273 -6.30 -4.95 -23.89
N ARG A 274 -5.82 -3.88 -24.53
CA ARG A 274 -5.36 -3.92 -25.93
C ARG A 274 -4.16 -4.86 -26.08
N THR A 275 -4.16 -5.64 -27.15
CA THR A 275 -3.07 -6.57 -27.48
C THR A 275 -2.00 -5.96 -28.39
N ALA A 276 -2.17 -4.71 -28.82
CA ALA A 276 -1.15 -3.94 -29.54
C ALA A 276 -0.15 -3.38 -28.51
N THR A 277 0.98 -4.06 -28.36
CA THR A 277 1.97 -3.85 -27.30
C THR A 277 2.38 -2.39 -27.13
N GLU A 278 2.76 -1.70 -28.20
CA GLU A 278 3.22 -0.30 -28.15
C GLU A 278 2.09 0.72 -27.85
N GLN A 279 0.82 0.32 -27.96
CA GLN A 279 -0.37 1.13 -27.64
C GLN A 279 -0.96 0.82 -26.26
N ASN A 280 -0.33 -0.08 -25.52
CA ASN A 280 -0.76 -0.51 -24.20
C ASN A 280 0.25 0.01 -23.14
N PRO A 281 -0.09 1.06 -22.38
CA PRO A 281 0.87 1.67 -21.46
C PRO A 281 1.35 0.72 -20.36
N ALA A 282 0.51 -0.23 -19.92
CA ALA A 282 0.91 -1.21 -18.90
C ALA A 282 1.88 -2.25 -19.47
N ALA A 283 1.68 -2.68 -20.72
CA ALA A 283 2.61 -3.57 -21.43
C ALA A 283 3.95 -2.89 -21.67
N VAL A 284 3.94 -1.64 -22.15
CA VAL A 284 5.14 -0.83 -22.32
C VAL A 284 5.90 -0.67 -21.00
N MET A 285 5.21 -0.38 -19.88
CA MET A 285 5.83 -0.31 -18.56
C MET A 285 6.46 -1.65 -18.15
N ALA A 286 5.76 -2.75 -18.28
CA ALA A 286 6.25 -4.08 -17.93
C ALA A 286 7.50 -4.46 -18.75
N LEU A 287 7.51 -4.14 -20.04
CA LEU A 287 8.66 -4.33 -20.91
C LEU A 287 9.85 -3.45 -20.53
N MET A 288 9.61 -2.20 -20.12
CA MET A 288 10.68 -1.32 -19.65
C MET A 288 11.25 -1.78 -18.31
N TRP A 289 10.41 -2.30 -17.40
CA TRP A 289 10.90 -2.96 -16.18
C TRP A 289 11.75 -4.19 -16.51
N HIS A 290 11.28 -5.05 -17.44
CA HIS A 290 12.03 -6.22 -17.89
C HIS A 290 13.38 -5.82 -18.49
N TYR A 291 13.39 -4.83 -19.38
CA TYR A 291 14.62 -4.32 -19.98
C TYR A 291 15.58 -3.76 -18.91
N ALA A 292 15.10 -2.84 -18.06
CA ALA A 292 15.94 -2.18 -17.07
C ALA A 292 16.55 -3.15 -16.05
N THR A 293 15.80 -4.15 -15.63
CA THR A 293 16.20 -5.11 -14.59
C THR A 293 16.83 -6.39 -15.14
N GLY A 294 16.90 -6.54 -16.46
CA GLY A 294 17.32 -7.78 -17.12
C GLY A 294 16.40 -8.97 -16.80
N GLY A 295 15.13 -8.72 -16.45
CA GLY A 295 14.18 -9.73 -16.01
C GLY A 295 14.54 -10.40 -14.66
N ARG A 296 15.45 -9.81 -13.88
CA ARG A 296 15.98 -10.39 -12.63
C ARG A 296 16.10 -9.41 -11.45
N GLY A 297 15.46 -8.25 -11.52
CA GLY A 297 15.49 -7.27 -10.45
C GLY A 297 16.87 -6.65 -10.17
N THR A 298 17.74 -6.56 -11.18
CA THR A 298 19.11 -6.04 -11.04
C THR A 298 19.19 -4.54 -10.81
N LYS A 299 18.09 -3.81 -11.03
CA LYS A 299 17.98 -2.37 -10.77
C LYS A 299 16.72 -2.07 -9.99
N ASP A 300 16.80 -1.05 -9.15
CA ASP A 300 15.68 -0.50 -8.40
C ASP A 300 14.87 0.48 -9.24
N MET A 301 13.59 0.64 -8.95
CA MET A 301 12.73 1.67 -9.50
C MET A 301 12.64 2.85 -8.55
N VAL A 302 13.11 4.02 -8.99
CA VAL A 302 12.90 5.27 -8.27
C VAL A 302 11.61 5.91 -8.76
N MET A 303 10.59 5.94 -7.91
CA MET A 303 9.32 6.62 -8.18
C MET A 303 9.43 8.08 -7.76
N LEU A 304 9.39 8.99 -8.71
CA LEU A 304 9.64 10.42 -8.47
C LEU A 304 8.54 11.31 -9.09
N PRO A 305 7.37 11.42 -8.44
CA PRO A 305 6.33 12.33 -8.88
C PRO A 305 6.68 13.78 -8.53
N TYR A 306 6.51 14.70 -9.48
CA TYR A 306 6.62 16.15 -9.25
C TYR A 306 5.25 16.73 -8.86
N LYS A 307 4.72 16.20 -7.75
CA LYS A 307 3.43 16.60 -7.19
C LYS A 307 3.31 16.17 -5.73
N ASP A 308 3.10 17.10 -4.82
CA ASP A 308 3.00 16.82 -3.38
C ASP A 308 1.88 15.83 -3.06
N ARG A 309 0.74 15.93 -3.73
CA ARG A 309 -0.40 15.01 -3.58
C ARG A 309 -0.08 13.54 -3.93
N LEU A 310 1.03 13.26 -4.57
CA LEU A 310 1.48 11.91 -4.90
C LEU A 310 2.61 11.40 -3.97
N LEU A 311 2.86 12.08 -2.86
CA LEU A 311 3.90 11.69 -1.89
C LEU A 311 3.79 10.23 -1.45
N LEU A 312 2.59 9.77 -1.13
CA LEU A 312 2.36 8.40 -0.64
C LEU A 312 2.26 7.35 -1.77
N PHE A 313 2.35 7.76 -3.03
CA PHE A 313 2.24 6.83 -4.15
C PHE A 313 3.37 5.79 -4.15
N SER A 314 4.60 6.20 -3.93
CA SER A 314 5.75 5.29 -3.80
C SER A 314 5.51 4.26 -2.68
N ARG A 315 5.01 4.69 -1.52
CA ARG A 315 4.71 3.81 -0.39
C ARG A 315 3.62 2.77 -0.71
N TYR A 316 2.58 3.17 -1.43
CA TYR A 316 1.57 2.24 -1.96
C TYR A 316 2.20 1.24 -2.94
N LEU A 317 3.04 1.72 -3.88
CA LEU A 317 3.70 0.89 -4.87
C LEU A 317 4.73 -0.07 -4.26
N GLN A 318 5.37 0.28 -3.13
CA GLN A 318 6.22 -0.66 -2.41
C GLN A 318 5.47 -1.95 -2.11
N GLN A 319 4.26 -1.86 -1.56
CA GLN A 319 3.48 -3.07 -1.32
C GLN A 319 3.01 -3.71 -2.64
N LEU A 320 2.40 -2.94 -3.53
CA LEU A 320 1.87 -3.48 -4.78
C LEU A 320 2.93 -4.23 -5.59
N ILE A 321 4.12 -3.65 -5.76
CA ILE A 321 5.17 -4.20 -6.61
C ILE A 321 6.05 -5.20 -5.84
N MET A 322 6.63 -4.78 -4.69
CA MET A 322 7.63 -5.61 -4.01
C MET A 322 7.02 -6.90 -3.45
N GLU A 323 5.81 -6.83 -2.88
CA GLU A 323 5.13 -8.01 -2.36
C GLU A 323 4.62 -8.94 -3.50
N SER A 324 4.27 -8.37 -4.67
CA SER A 324 3.88 -9.17 -5.83
C SER A 324 5.06 -9.83 -6.53
N ILE A 325 6.16 -9.09 -6.68
CA ILE A 325 7.31 -9.52 -7.51
C ILE A 325 8.40 -10.22 -6.67
N GLY A 326 8.53 -9.91 -5.38
CA GLY A 326 9.48 -10.54 -4.47
C GLY A 326 9.15 -12.01 -4.23
N LYS A 327 9.77 -12.92 -5.00
CA LYS A 327 9.53 -14.36 -4.94
C LYS A 327 10.83 -15.15 -5.00
N GLU A 328 10.94 -16.15 -4.13
CA GLU A 328 12.06 -17.10 -4.14
C GLU A 328 11.97 -18.07 -5.31
N PHE A 329 10.75 -18.54 -5.60
CA PHE A 329 10.50 -19.54 -6.66
C PHE A 329 9.62 -18.96 -7.77
N ASP A 330 9.87 -19.44 -9.01
CA ASP A 330 8.96 -19.23 -10.12
C ASP A 330 7.77 -20.19 -10.09
N ARG A 331 6.89 -20.08 -11.10
CA ARG A 331 5.69 -20.96 -11.22
C ARG A 331 6.01 -22.42 -11.49
N ASP A 332 7.23 -22.74 -11.91
CA ASP A 332 7.73 -24.10 -12.17
C ASP A 332 8.52 -24.66 -10.98
N GLY A 333 8.65 -23.90 -9.88
CA GLY A 333 9.35 -24.28 -8.66
C GLY A 333 10.88 -24.12 -8.74
N VAL A 334 11.38 -23.40 -9.73
CA VAL A 334 12.81 -23.08 -9.85
C VAL A 334 13.14 -21.90 -8.95
N SER A 335 14.24 -21.99 -8.17
CA SER A 335 14.69 -20.86 -7.34
C SER A 335 15.26 -19.76 -8.23
N VAL A 336 14.60 -18.59 -8.22
CA VAL A 336 14.91 -17.43 -9.08
C VAL A 336 15.27 -16.19 -8.26
N GLN A 337 14.76 -16.05 -7.03
CA GLN A 337 14.94 -14.90 -6.15
C GLN A 337 14.62 -13.56 -6.86
N GLN A 338 13.42 -13.46 -7.40
CA GLN A 338 12.94 -12.30 -8.12
C GLN A 338 12.61 -11.14 -7.17
N GLY A 339 12.70 -9.91 -7.68
CA GLY A 339 12.30 -8.70 -6.97
C GLY A 339 12.37 -7.46 -7.88
N LEU A 340 11.71 -6.40 -7.47
CA LEU A 340 11.85 -5.05 -8.02
C LEU A 340 11.65 -4.07 -6.86
N THR A 341 12.74 -3.51 -6.35
CA THR A 341 12.72 -2.54 -5.27
C THR A 341 12.11 -1.22 -5.76
N VAL A 342 11.26 -0.62 -4.93
CA VAL A 342 10.65 0.68 -5.19
C VAL A 342 10.98 1.63 -4.05
N TYR A 343 11.51 2.80 -4.37
CA TYR A 343 11.69 3.88 -3.41
C TYR A 343 11.50 5.25 -4.09
N GLY A 344 11.55 6.31 -3.30
CA GLY A 344 11.34 7.68 -3.73
C GLY A 344 10.17 8.32 -3.00
N ASN A 345 10.07 9.64 -3.05
CA ASN A 345 9.01 10.40 -2.39
C ASN A 345 8.39 11.40 -3.36
N LYS A 346 9.00 12.56 -3.57
CA LYS A 346 8.53 13.60 -4.49
C LYS A 346 9.63 14.55 -4.95
N GLY A 347 9.60 14.98 -6.17
CA GLY A 347 10.32 16.18 -6.63
C GLY A 347 9.56 17.46 -6.19
N SER A 348 10.26 18.56 -5.91
CA SER A 348 11.72 18.74 -5.96
C SER A 348 12.41 18.42 -4.61
N THR A 349 11.66 18.00 -3.58
CA THR A 349 12.21 17.70 -2.24
C THR A 349 13.35 16.67 -2.33
N ASP A 350 13.18 15.63 -3.12
CA ASP A 350 14.16 14.54 -3.26
C ASP A 350 15.47 15.00 -3.96
N GLN A 351 15.45 16.13 -4.70
CA GLN A 351 16.67 16.75 -5.21
C GLN A 351 17.61 17.21 -4.09
N HIS A 352 17.04 17.57 -2.93
CA HIS A 352 17.78 17.98 -1.74
C HIS A 352 18.04 16.83 -0.75
N ALA A 353 17.70 15.59 -1.13
CA ALA A 353 17.88 14.41 -0.30
C ALA A 353 18.87 13.41 -0.93
N TYR A 354 18.57 12.85 -2.10
CA TYR A 354 19.36 11.74 -2.66
C TYR A 354 19.62 11.83 -4.18
N VAL A 355 19.11 12.82 -4.90
CA VAL A 355 19.36 12.95 -6.35
C VAL A 355 20.86 13.09 -6.65
N GLN A 356 21.67 13.61 -5.72
CA GLN A 356 23.13 13.57 -5.82
C GLN A 356 23.63 12.13 -6.06
N GLN A 357 23.16 11.15 -5.30
CA GLN A 357 23.55 9.74 -5.49
C GLN A 357 23.03 9.21 -6.83
N LEU A 358 21.81 9.55 -7.23
CA LEU A 358 21.26 9.12 -8.50
C LEU A 358 22.12 9.59 -9.68
N ARG A 359 22.62 10.83 -9.61
CA ARG A 359 23.44 11.37 -10.68
C ARG A 359 24.87 10.85 -10.67
N GLU A 360 25.55 10.89 -9.51
CA GLU A 360 27.00 10.65 -9.39
C GLU A 360 27.35 9.24 -8.87
N GLY A 361 26.41 8.57 -8.20
CA GLY A 361 26.62 7.28 -7.54
C GLY A 361 26.45 6.07 -8.45
N VAL A 362 26.19 4.91 -7.84
CA VAL A 362 26.01 3.62 -8.53
C VAL A 362 24.78 3.65 -9.44
N ALA A 363 24.93 3.15 -10.66
CA ALA A 363 23.86 3.10 -11.68
C ALA A 363 22.99 1.84 -11.55
N ASN A 364 22.53 1.53 -10.34
CA ASN A 364 21.70 0.36 -10.03
C ASN A 364 20.19 0.64 -10.02
N PHE A 365 19.73 1.65 -10.74
CA PHE A 365 18.33 2.08 -10.76
C PHE A 365 17.90 2.56 -12.15
N PHE A 366 16.60 2.73 -12.31
CA PHE A 366 15.96 3.54 -13.34
C PHE A 366 14.88 4.42 -12.67
N VAL A 367 14.54 5.56 -13.28
CA VAL A 367 13.56 6.48 -12.69
C VAL A 367 12.22 6.40 -13.43
N THR A 368 11.14 6.33 -12.67
CA THR A 368 9.78 6.57 -13.17
C THR A 368 9.32 7.93 -12.65
N PHE A 369 9.34 8.94 -13.51
CA PHE A 369 8.78 10.25 -13.21
C PHE A 369 7.28 10.27 -13.38
N ILE A 370 6.60 11.10 -12.57
CA ILE A 370 5.22 11.50 -12.86
C ILE A 370 5.18 13.02 -12.99
N ASP A 371 4.78 13.48 -14.18
CA ASP A 371 4.52 14.86 -14.51
C ASP A 371 3.02 15.14 -14.46
N VAL A 372 2.61 16.24 -13.83
CA VAL A 372 1.20 16.62 -13.69
C VAL A 372 0.99 17.99 -14.30
N LEU A 373 0.30 18.05 -15.44
CA LEU A 373 0.19 19.27 -16.24
C LEU A 373 -0.52 20.41 -15.52
N LYS A 374 -1.54 20.12 -14.70
CA LYS A 374 -2.26 21.14 -13.95
C LYS A 374 -1.66 21.36 -12.57
N ASP A 375 -1.19 22.58 -12.30
CA ASP A 375 -0.57 22.93 -11.02
C ASP A 375 -1.55 22.83 -9.85
N ARG A 376 -2.69 23.50 -9.94
CA ARG A 376 -3.73 23.55 -8.90
C ARG A 376 -5.08 23.93 -9.48
N GLU A 377 -6.11 23.84 -8.67
CA GLU A 377 -7.38 24.49 -8.95
C GLU A 377 -7.28 26.01 -8.69
N GLY A 378 -7.84 26.81 -9.60
CA GLY A 378 -7.81 28.26 -9.52
C GLY A 378 -6.47 28.90 -9.96
N ALA A 379 -6.36 30.20 -9.77
CA ALA A 379 -5.18 30.99 -10.18
C ALA A 379 -4.00 30.83 -9.20
N SER A 380 -2.80 30.83 -9.74
CA SER A 380 -1.56 30.89 -8.94
C SER A 380 -1.01 32.32 -8.89
N PRO A 381 -0.53 32.80 -7.73
CA PRO A 381 0.16 34.07 -7.63
C PRO A 381 1.50 34.02 -8.38
N LEU A 382 1.96 35.18 -8.85
CA LEU A 382 3.33 35.35 -9.34
C LEU A 382 4.29 35.31 -8.15
N VAL A 383 5.39 34.61 -8.30
CA VAL A 383 6.50 34.58 -7.32
C VAL A 383 7.70 35.39 -7.79
N GLU A 384 7.83 35.54 -9.11
CA GLU A 384 8.74 36.43 -9.81
C GLU A 384 8.02 37.04 -11.01
N ASP A 385 8.68 37.99 -11.70
CA ASP A 385 8.10 38.68 -12.85
C ASP A 385 7.83 37.67 -14.00
N GLY A 386 6.56 37.43 -14.27
CA GLY A 386 6.09 36.48 -15.28
C GLY A 386 6.04 35.00 -14.85
N PHE A 387 6.54 34.61 -13.66
CA PHE A 387 6.65 33.21 -13.24
C PHE A 387 5.81 32.88 -12.00
N ARG A 388 5.36 31.61 -11.93
CA ARG A 388 4.64 31.01 -10.82
C ARG A 388 5.42 29.85 -10.23
N SER A 389 5.07 29.41 -9.02
CA SER A 389 5.73 28.24 -8.38
C SER A 389 5.66 26.97 -9.25
N GLY A 390 4.57 26.78 -10.01
CA GLY A 390 4.44 25.66 -10.94
C GLY A 390 5.47 25.64 -12.05
N ASP A 391 5.83 26.82 -12.58
CA ASP A 391 6.86 26.96 -13.62
C ASP A 391 8.23 26.49 -13.08
N TYR A 392 8.56 26.82 -11.83
CA TYR A 392 9.77 26.34 -11.15
C TYR A 392 9.74 24.83 -10.93
N LEU A 393 8.62 24.28 -10.45
CA LEU A 393 8.49 22.85 -10.23
C LEU A 393 8.67 22.07 -11.54
N PHE A 394 8.05 22.53 -12.63
CA PHE A 394 8.25 21.98 -13.96
C PHE A 394 9.72 22.11 -14.44
N GLY A 395 10.34 23.27 -14.23
CA GLY A 395 11.75 23.49 -14.53
C GLY A 395 12.67 22.52 -13.77
N PHE A 396 12.42 22.30 -12.48
CA PHE A 396 13.17 21.33 -11.66
C PHE A 396 12.97 19.89 -12.15
N PHE A 397 11.76 19.52 -12.56
CA PHE A 397 11.49 18.22 -13.16
C PHE A 397 12.29 18.02 -14.44
N GLN A 398 12.16 18.92 -15.41
CA GLN A 398 12.84 18.81 -16.70
C GLN A 398 14.36 18.86 -16.54
N GLY A 399 14.87 19.72 -15.64
CA GLY A 399 16.28 19.83 -15.30
C GLY A 399 16.84 18.54 -14.71
N THR A 400 16.16 17.94 -13.73
CA THR A 400 16.56 16.66 -13.13
C THR A 400 16.57 15.53 -14.16
N ARG A 401 15.51 15.44 -14.96
CA ARG A 401 15.39 14.45 -16.03
C ARG A 401 16.51 14.58 -17.07
N ALA A 402 16.87 15.81 -17.45
CA ALA A 402 17.98 16.07 -18.38
C ALA A 402 19.33 15.71 -17.76
N ALA A 403 19.62 16.19 -16.54
CA ALA A 403 20.86 15.94 -15.84
C ALA A 403 21.15 14.47 -15.56
N LEU A 404 20.12 13.69 -15.25
CA LEU A 404 20.22 12.23 -15.09
C LEU A 404 20.55 11.57 -16.44
N TYR A 405 19.85 11.94 -17.51
CA TYR A 405 20.07 11.37 -18.83
C TYR A 405 21.47 11.68 -19.38
N GLU A 406 21.97 12.90 -19.20
CA GLU A 406 23.33 13.29 -19.56
C GLU A 406 24.37 12.39 -18.91
N ASN A 407 24.13 11.96 -17.66
CA ASN A 407 25.02 11.06 -16.93
C ASN A 407 24.67 9.57 -17.14
N GLY A 408 23.94 9.24 -18.20
CA GLY A 408 23.67 7.87 -18.58
C GLY A 408 22.57 7.18 -17.79
N ARG A 409 21.82 7.90 -16.93
CA ARG A 409 20.73 7.34 -16.13
C ARG A 409 19.45 7.25 -16.95
N GLU A 410 18.80 6.12 -16.89
CA GLU A 410 17.60 5.83 -17.65
C GLU A 410 16.34 6.26 -16.91
N SER A 411 15.35 6.73 -17.66
CA SER A 411 14.06 7.10 -17.07
C SER A 411 12.90 6.95 -18.04
N MET A 412 11.72 6.69 -17.47
CA MET A 412 10.43 6.86 -18.13
C MET A 412 9.64 7.98 -17.46
N THR A 413 8.68 8.56 -18.18
CA THR A 413 7.82 9.62 -17.66
C THR A 413 6.36 9.30 -17.92
N ILE A 414 5.57 9.23 -16.88
CA ILE A 414 4.11 9.22 -16.94
C ILE A 414 3.64 10.67 -16.85
N THR A 415 2.91 11.16 -17.85
CA THR A 415 2.27 12.48 -17.79
C THR A 415 0.79 12.32 -17.62
N ILE A 416 0.21 13.01 -16.66
CA ILE A 416 -1.24 13.06 -16.38
C ILE A 416 -1.74 14.49 -16.38
N ASN A 417 -3.02 14.70 -16.69
CA ASN A 417 -3.57 16.04 -16.78
C ASN A 417 -3.67 16.76 -15.42
N ARG A 418 -4.13 16.06 -14.38
CA ARG A 418 -4.33 16.58 -13.02
C ARG A 418 -4.46 15.44 -12.01
N VAL A 419 -4.42 15.77 -10.72
CA VAL A 419 -4.75 14.83 -9.63
C VAL A 419 -6.20 15.01 -9.22
N ASP A 420 -7.03 14.04 -9.56
CA ASP A 420 -8.42 13.90 -9.13
C ASP A 420 -8.76 12.40 -8.93
N ALA A 421 -9.98 12.11 -8.48
CA ALA A 421 -10.40 10.73 -8.21
C ALA A 421 -10.28 9.83 -9.45
N TYR A 422 -10.65 10.34 -10.63
CA TYR A 422 -10.53 9.60 -11.88
C TYR A 422 -9.08 9.24 -12.20
N THR A 423 -8.19 10.21 -12.15
CA THR A 423 -6.76 10.00 -12.48
C THR A 423 -6.05 9.11 -11.46
N ILE A 424 -6.41 9.20 -10.17
CA ILE A 424 -5.89 8.26 -9.15
C ILE A 424 -6.36 6.84 -9.47
N GLY A 425 -7.61 6.65 -9.89
CA GLY A 425 -8.10 5.35 -10.38
C GLY A 425 -7.30 4.83 -11.58
N VAL A 426 -6.99 5.70 -12.55
CA VAL A 426 -6.15 5.37 -13.71
C VAL A 426 -4.76 4.90 -13.27
N LEU A 427 -4.09 5.63 -12.37
CA LEU A 427 -2.74 5.26 -11.90
C LEU A 427 -2.74 3.92 -11.15
N ILE A 428 -3.72 3.68 -10.28
CA ILE A 428 -3.85 2.41 -9.55
C ILE A 428 -3.97 1.25 -10.57
N ALA A 429 -4.91 1.34 -11.49
CA ALA A 429 -5.17 0.30 -12.47
C ALA A 429 -3.98 0.06 -13.40
N LEU A 430 -3.29 1.11 -13.84
CA LEU A 430 -2.09 1.04 -14.67
C LEU A 430 -0.99 0.20 -14.02
N PHE A 431 -0.68 0.48 -12.74
CA PHE A 431 0.37 -0.24 -12.04
C PHE A 431 -0.04 -1.66 -11.65
N GLU A 432 -1.30 -1.91 -11.27
CA GLU A 432 -1.80 -3.27 -11.04
C GLU A 432 -1.68 -4.13 -12.29
N ARG A 433 -2.02 -3.58 -13.46
CA ARG A 433 -1.90 -4.26 -14.76
C ARG A 433 -0.44 -4.50 -15.15
N ALA A 434 0.42 -3.49 -14.98
CA ALA A 434 1.85 -3.61 -15.29
C ALA A 434 2.53 -4.68 -14.42
N VAL A 435 2.16 -4.78 -13.14
CA VAL A 435 2.63 -5.85 -12.24
C VAL A 435 2.21 -7.23 -12.75
N GLY A 436 0.95 -7.39 -13.17
CA GLY A 436 0.46 -8.64 -13.75
C GLY A 436 1.23 -9.05 -14.99
N PHE A 437 1.42 -8.15 -15.94
CA PHE A 437 2.19 -8.41 -17.15
C PHE A 437 3.66 -8.72 -16.85
N TYR A 438 4.30 -7.93 -15.99
CA TYR A 438 5.70 -8.17 -15.62
C TYR A 438 5.88 -9.54 -14.94
N ALA A 439 4.96 -9.92 -14.06
CA ALA A 439 4.99 -11.24 -13.42
C ALA A 439 4.89 -12.39 -14.44
N SER A 440 4.05 -12.25 -15.46
CA SER A 440 3.98 -13.23 -16.57
C SER A 440 5.29 -13.29 -17.33
N LEU A 441 5.90 -12.15 -17.67
CA LEU A 441 7.18 -12.09 -18.41
C LEU A 441 8.34 -12.77 -17.67
N ILE A 442 8.31 -12.79 -16.32
CA ILE A 442 9.35 -13.41 -15.47
C ILE A 442 8.89 -14.71 -14.81
N ASN A 443 7.77 -15.27 -15.26
CA ASN A 443 7.21 -16.56 -14.83
C ASN A 443 6.94 -16.69 -13.33
N ILE A 444 6.44 -15.67 -12.64
CA ILE A 444 6.14 -15.75 -11.20
C ILE A 444 4.65 -15.62 -10.89
N ASN A 445 4.22 -16.13 -9.72
CA ASN A 445 2.89 -15.87 -9.16
C ASN A 445 2.92 -14.54 -8.38
N ALA A 446 2.27 -13.48 -8.93
CA ALA A 446 2.19 -12.17 -8.30
C ALA A 446 1.16 -12.08 -7.14
N TYR A 447 0.34 -13.10 -6.92
CA TYR A 447 -0.93 -12.97 -6.20
C TYR A 447 -0.93 -13.60 -4.81
N HIS A 448 0.17 -14.23 -4.36
CA HIS A 448 0.38 -14.77 -3.02
C HIS A 448 1.53 -14.05 -2.30
N GLN A 449 1.74 -14.31 -1.01
CA GLN A 449 2.78 -13.68 -0.19
C GLN A 449 3.36 -14.64 0.87
N PRO A 450 4.12 -15.70 0.47
CA PRO A 450 4.59 -16.73 1.41
C PRO A 450 5.56 -16.17 2.49
N GLY A 451 6.37 -15.17 2.17
CA GLY A 451 7.34 -14.58 3.10
C GLY A 451 6.71 -13.90 4.32
N VAL A 452 5.50 -13.35 4.18
CA VAL A 452 4.79 -12.68 5.29
C VAL A 452 4.34 -13.70 6.36
N GLU A 453 3.93 -14.90 5.96
CA GLU A 453 3.49 -15.95 6.89
C GLU A 453 4.65 -16.48 7.75
N ALA A 454 5.86 -16.57 7.20
CA ALA A 454 7.06 -16.98 7.96
C ALA A 454 7.36 -16.00 9.11
N GLY A 455 7.28 -14.68 8.86
CA GLY A 455 7.46 -13.66 9.89
C GLY A 455 6.41 -13.73 10.99
N LYS A 456 5.14 -13.95 10.66
CA LYS A 456 4.06 -14.12 11.65
C LYS A 456 4.27 -15.33 12.54
N LYS A 457 4.72 -16.46 11.98
CA LYS A 457 5.01 -17.68 12.73
C LYS A 457 6.17 -17.46 13.72
N ALA A 458 7.25 -16.82 13.27
CA ALA A 458 8.38 -16.47 14.12
C ALA A 458 7.97 -15.53 15.27
N ALA A 459 7.22 -14.47 14.98
CA ALA A 459 6.70 -13.58 16.02
C ALA A 459 5.82 -14.31 17.05
N GLY A 460 5.00 -15.26 16.60
CA GLY A 460 4.20 -16.11 17.50
C GLY A 460 5.06 -16.91 18.49
N ALA A 461 6.20 -17.45 18.05
CA ALA A 461 7.16 -18.17 18.92
C ALA A 461 7.77 -17.25 19.98
N VAL A 462 8.17 -16.03 19.59
CA VAL A 462 8.71 -15.04 20.54
C VAL A 462 7.69 -14.67 21.62
N ILE A 463 6.43 -14.44 21.24
CA ILE A 463 5.34 -14.12 22.21
C ILE A 463 5.08 -15.31 23.15
N ALA A 464 5.18 -16.55 22.65
CA ALA A 464 5.06 -17.75 23.49
C ALA A 464 6.21 -17.85 24.49
N LEU A 465 7.44 -17.60 24.04
CA LEU A 465 8.63 -17.56 24.91
C LEU A 465 8.48 -16.47 25.98
N GLN A 466 8.05 -15.27 25.61
CA GLN A 466 7.80 -14.18 26.58
C GLN A 466 6.81 -14.59 27.66
N LYS A 467 5.73 -15.29 27.32
CA LYS A 467 4.77 -15.82 28.31
C LYS A 467 5.48 -16.78 29.29
N SER A 468 6.35 -17.64 28.79
CA SER A 468 7.12 -18.58 29.61
C SER A 468 8.10 -17.85 30.53
N VAL A 469 8.80 -16.85 30.03
CA VAL A 469 9.71 -15.98 30.81
C VAL A 469 8.96 -15.25 31.92
N VAL A 470 7.81 -14.64 31.62
CA VAL A 470 6.99 -13.95 32.63
C VAL A 470 6.51 -14.95 33.71
N ALA A 471 6.04 -16.13 33.31
CA ALA A 471 5.61 -17.17 34.25
C ALA A 471 6.77 -17.68 35.13
N LEU A 472 7.99 -17.77 34.58
CA LEU A 472 9.19 -18.11 35.34
C LEU A 472 9.47 -17.05 36.42
N LEU A 473 9.53 -15.75 36.04
CA LEU A 473 9.77 -14.64 36.98
C LEU A 473 8.69 -14.51 38.05
N GLN A 474 7.49 -15.04 37.83
CA GLN A 474 6.41 -15.07 38.84
C GLN A 474 6.64 -16.19 39.89
N ARG A 475 7.34 -17.26 39.55
CA ARG A 475 7.58 -18.42 40.46
C ARG A 475 8.88 -18.28 41.24
N GLU A 476 9.91 -17.73 40.60
CA GLU A 476 11.23 -17.62 41.18
C GLU A 476 11.37 -16.36 42.03
N GLN A 477 11.98 -16.49 43.21
CA GLN A 477 12.31 -15.38 44.09
C GLN A 477 13.77 -14.99 43.88
N GLY A 478 14.02 -13.72 43.62
CA GLY A 478 15.38 -13.18 43.41
C GLY A 478 15.66 -12.80 41.94
N GLY A 479 16.82 -12.21 41.74
CA GLY A 479 17.31 -11.86 40.41
C GLY A 479 17.92 -13.06 39.69
N MET A 480 17.69 -13.18 38.40
CA MET A 480 18.30 -14.21 37.54
C MET A 480 18.87 -13.59 36.28
N THR A 481 19.95 -14.17 35.76
CA THR A 481 20.52 -13.82 34.45
C THR A 481 19.69 -14.43 33.33
N ALA A 482 19.92 -13.97 32.10
CA ALA A 482 19.22 -14.52 30.93
C ALA A 482 19.60 -15.98 30.69
N GLU A 483 20.87 -16.34 30.94
CA GLU A 483 21.36 -17.72 30.84
C GLU A 483 20.60 -18.63 31.83
N ALA A 484 20.54 -18.23 33.09
CA ALA A 484 19.84 -19.01 34.13
C ALA A 484 18.33 -19.15 33.78
N ALA A 485 17.71 -18.10 33.27
CA ALA A 485 16.31 -18.14 32.83
C ALA A 485 16.12 -19.09 31.64
N ALA A 486 17.01 -19.06 30.64
CA ALA A 486 16.95 -19.92 29.46
C ALA A 486 17.16 -21.41 29.84
N GLU A 487 18.12 -21.69 30.75
CA GLU A 487 18.35 -23.03 31.27
C GLU A 487 17.13 -23.58 32.03
N LEU A 488 16.53 -22.76 32.91
CA LEU A 488 15.34 -23.17 33.67
C LEU A 488 14.11 -23.39 32.76
N LEU A 489 14.06 -22.72 31.61
CA LEU A 489 13.04 -22.95 30.59
C LEU A 489 13.36 -24.16 29.68
N GLY A 490 14.54 -24.77 29.82
CA GLY A 490 15.01 -25.85 28.95
C GLY A 490 15.34 -25.41 27.52
N LYS A 491 15.76 -24.15 27.34
CA LYS A 491 15.99 -23.50 26.05
C LYS A 491 17.29 -22.68 26.03
N PRO A 492 18.44 -23.29 26.40
CA PRO A 492 19.70 -22.55 26.48
C PRO A 492 20.13 -21.92 25.14
N GLU A 493 19.70 -22.48 24.00
CA GLU A 493 19.94 -21.94 22.67
C GLU A 493 19.18 -20.61 22.40
N GLU A 494 18.15 -20.30 23.18
CA GLU A 494 17.35 -19.07 23.04
C GLU A 494 17.78 -17.97 24.04
N THR A 495 18.93 -18.07 24.69
CA THR A 495 19.42 -17.13 25.72
C THR A 495 19.43 -15.68 25.24
N GLU A 496 19.88 -15.39 24.02
CA GLU A 496 19.84 -14.03 23.44
C GLU A 496 18.42 -13.50 23.36
N MET A 497 17.47 -14.31 22.88
CA MET A 497 16.07 -13.93 22.80
C MET A 497 15.46 -13.72 24.20
N VAL A 498 15.79 -14.58 25.17
CA VAL A 498 15.35 -14.42 26.57
C VAL A 498 15.89 -13.11 27.15
N PHE A 499 17.16 -12.76 26.89
CA PHE A 499 17.72 -11.47 27.31
C PHE A 499 17.01 -10.27 26.67
N ALA A 500 16.75 -10.34 25.36
CA ALA A 500 16.01 -9.28 24.65
C ALA A 500 14.59 -9.09 25.22
N ILE A 501 13.89 -10.19 25.53
CA ILE A 501 12.56 -10.17 26.16
C ILE A 501 12.63 -9.54 27.55
N LEU A 502 13.58 -9.95 28.40
CA LEU A 502 13.75 -9.44 29.76
C LEU A 502 14.05 -7.94 29.78
N ARG A 503 14.94 -7.48 28.88
CA ARG A 503 15.23 -6.04 28.73
C ARG A 503 13.99 -5.25 28.29
N HIS A 504 13.25 -5.78 27.31
CA HIS A 504 12.01 -5.15 26.86
C HIS A 504 11.00 -5.03 28.00
N LEU A 505 10.80 -6.09 28.77
CA LEU A 505 9.89 -6.07 29.91
C LEU A 505 10.34 -5.09 30.99
N ALA A 506 11.64 -5.04 31.33
CA ALA A 506 12.18 -4.14 32.33
C ALA A 506 12.14 -2.66 31.94
N ALA A 507 12.22 -2.35 30.65
CA ALA A 507 12.10 -1.01 30.13
C ALA A 507 10.66 -0.45 30.21
N ASN A 508 9.67 -1.30 30.49
CA ASN A 508 8.26 -0.93 30.59
C ASN A 508 7.74 -1.12 32.03
N PRO A 509 7.63 -0.05 32.83
CA PRO A 509 7.34 -0.14 34.27
C PRO A 509 6.03 -0.87 34.62
N ASP A 510 5.02 -0.79 33.73
CA ASP A 510 3.73 -1.49 33.87
C ASP A 510 3.87 -3.02 33.84
N ARG A 511 5.00 -3.56 33.40
CA ARG A 511 5.30 -5.00 33.37
C ARG A 511 5.78 -5.53 34.71
N GLY A 512 6.18 -4.64 35.63
CA GLY A 512 6.62 -5.00 36.97
C GLY A 512 7.91 -5.84 37.00
N ILE A 513 8.82 -5.63 36.04
CA ILE A 513 10.14 -6.28 35.98
C ILE A 513 11.21 -5.20 36.20
N ILE A 514 12.21 -5.51 37.01
CA ILE A 514 13.37 -4.66 37.31
C ILE A 514 14.61 -5.33 36.75
N GLN A 515 15.45 -4.54 36.10
CA GLN A 515 16.79 -4.91 35.69
C GLN A 515 17.81 -4.34 36.68
N ASP A 516 18.65 -5.19 37.22
CA ASP A 516 19.81 -4.79 38.00
C ASP A 516 21.04 -4.83 37.10
N ASN A 517 21.66 -3.67 36.86
CA ASN A 517 22.77 -3.53 35.91
C ASN A 517 24.08 -4.07 36.43
N SER A 518 24.94 -4.57 35.55
CA SER A 518 26.32 -5.00 35.79
C SER A 518 27.22 -4.47 34.66
N ASP A 519 28.55 -4.45 34.90
CA ASP A 519 29.55 -4.09 33.91
C ASP A 519 29.64 -5.13 32.75
N GLN A 520 29.26 -6.37 33.03
CA GLN A 520 29.19 -7.44 32.05
C GLN A 520 27.73 -7.80 31.76
N ILE A 521 27.40 -7.95 30.47
CA ILE A 521 26.03 -8.29 30.02
C ILE A 521 25.57 -9.63 30.60
N SER A 522 26.48 -10.62 30.73
CA SER A 522 26.22 -11.93 31.36
C SER A 522 25.74 -11.85 32.79
N ASP A 523 26.15 -10.80 33.53
CA ASP A 523 25.89 -10.66 34.97
C ASP A 523 24.66 -9.77 35.25
N VAL A 524 24.05 -9.24 34.21
CA VAL A 524 22.80 -8.48 34.33
C VAL A 524 21.70 -9.40 34.82
N THR A 525 21.03 -9.04 35.91
CA THR A 525 19.93 -9.83 36.45
C THR A 525 18.60 -9.13 36.33
N PHE A 526 17.56 -9.94 36.26
CA PHE A 526 16.16 -9.45 36.14
C PHE A 526 15.33 -10.11 37.24
N ARG A 527 14.48 -9.33 37.86
CA ARG A 527 13.58 -9.80 38.92
C ARG A 527 12.22 -9.10 38.83
N ARG A 528 11.24 -9.68 39.48
CA ARG A 528 9.94 -9.03 39.66
C ARG A 528 10.06 -7.83 40.62
N ALA A 529 9.36 -6.75 40.32
CA ALA A 529 9.12 -5.69 41.29
C ALA A 529 8.32 -6.22 42.49
N SER A 530 8.70 -5.80 43.71
CA SER A 530 8.06 -6.22 44.97
C SER A 530 6.62 -5.75 45.04
#